data_6e7d297c1e0247ea18f5f956fd64c6d2
#
_entry.id   6e7d297c1e0247ea18f5f956fd64c6d2
#
_cell.length_a   1.000
_cell.length_b   1.000
_cell.length_c   1.000
_cell.angle_alpha   90.00
_cell.angle_beta   90.00
_cell.angle_gamma   90.00
#
_symmetry.space_group_name_H-M   'P 1'
#
loop_
_entity.id
_entity.type
_entity.pdbx_description
1 polymer ?
#
loop_
_entity_poly.entity_id
_entity_poly.type
_entity_poly.pdbx_seq_one_letter_code
_entity_poly.pdbx_strand_id
1 'polypeptide(L)'
;MNCFVLQNIKMKKTIEKENYLKAFYKLEEKNNEISVTALSKYFKVSKSTVSNMIKKLVKMGFVETEPYKEILLTDAGKKKAVEIISKHRLIELYLVNKMNFELDEVHEIAEEIEHIENSDFFNRMREILGDANLDPHGSIIPKTKY
;
A
#
# COMPACT_ATOMS: atom_id res chain seq x y z
N MET A 1 -9.60 -28.08 -8.49
CA MET A 1 -9.83 -26.64 -8.24
C MET A 1 -9.48 -25.86 -9.51
N ASN A 2 -10.41 -25.05 -10.00
CA ASN A 2 -10.25 -24.37 -11.29
C ASN A 2 -9.12 -23.32 -11.22
N CYS A 3 -8.32 -23.16 -12.28
CA CYS A 3 -7.20 -22.21 -12.39
C CYS A 3 -7.65 -20.77 -12.04
N PHE A 4 -8.86 -20.39 -12.44
CA PHE A 4 -9.48 -19.09 -12.14
C PHE A 4 -9.68 -18.86 -10.62
N VAL A 5 -10.08 -19.90 -9.88
CA VAL A 5 -10.26 -19.81 -8.42
C VAL A 5 -8.92 -19.66 -7.72
N LEU A 6 -7.88 -20.36 -8.19
CA LEU A 6 -6.52 -20.24 -7.64
C LEU A 6 -5.91 -18.86 -7.88
N GLN A 7 -6.14 -18.28 -9.07
CA GLN A 7 -5.71 -16.91 -9.38
C GLN A 7 -6.39 -15.88 -8.48
N ASN A 8 -7.69 -15.99 -8.29
CA ASN A 8 -8.44 -15.08 -7.41
C ASN A 8 -7.98 -15.17 -5.95
N ILE A 9 -7.72 -16.38 -5.44
CA ILE A 9 -7.19 -16.57 -4.08
C ILE A 9 -5.78 -15.99 -3.95
N LYS A 10 -4.92 -16.18 -4.94
CA LYS A 10 -3.56 -15.63 -4.95
C LYS A 10 -3.58 -14.10 -4.97
N MET A 11 -4.40 -13.50 -5.83
CA MET A 11 -4.59 -12.06 -5.95
C MET A 11 -5.10 -11.44 -4.64
N LYS A 12 -6.14 -12.02 -4.04
CA LYS A 12 -6.68 -11.55 -2.75
C LYS A 12 -5.63 -11.57 -1.62
N LYS A 13 -4.80 -12.62 -1.57
CA LYS A 13 -3.69 -12.72 -0.59
C LYS A 13 -2.59 -11.68 -0.83
N THR A 14 -2.36 -11.28 -2.07
CA THR A 14 -1.38 -10.24 -2.42
C THR A 14 -1.89 -8.88 -1.97
N ILE A 15 -3.14 -8.53 -2.27
CA ILE A 15 -3.79 -7.29 -1.86
C ILE A 15 -3.72 -7.09 -0.33
N GLU A 16 -4.06 -8.11 0.46
CA GLU A 16 -3.97 -8.01 1.92
C GLU A 16 -2.55 -7.62 2.40
N LYS A 17 -1.52 -8.25 1.85
CA LYS A 17 -0.12 -7.97 2.21
C LYS A 17 0.29 -6.55 1.83
N GLU A 18 -0.09 -6.11 0.64
CA GLU A 18 0.18 -4.77 0.16
C GLU A 18 -0.50 -3.71 1.02
N ASN A 19 -1.75 -3.94 1.44
CA ASN A 19 -2.45 -3.06 2.36
C ASN A 19 -1.73 -2.93 3.72
N TYR A 20 -1.17 -4.02 4.24
CA TYR A 20 -0.34 -3.95 5.46
C TYR A 20 0.93 -3.15 5.25
N LEU A 21 1.66 -3.36 4.15
CA LEU A 21 2.87 -2.58 3.84
C LEU A 21 2.56 -1.09 3.67
N LYS A 22 1.45 -0.75 3.03
CA LYS A 22 0.95 0.63 2.93
C LYS A 22 0.64 1.23 4.31
N ALA A 23 0.00 0.46 5.20
CA ALA A 23 -0.28 0.90 6.56
C ALA A 23 0.99 1.13 7.38
N PHE A 24 2.00 0.26 7.25
CA PHE A 24 3.32 0.46 7.87
C PHE A 24 3.94 1.79 7.42
N TYR A 25 3.96 2.05 6.11
CA TYR A 25 4.50 3.31 5.58
C TYR A 25 3.77 4.53 6.15
N LYS A 26 2.43 4.51 6.15
CA LYS A 26 1.61 5.60 6.70
C LYS A 26 1.84 5.83 8.20
N LEU A 27 2.09 4.77 8.97
CA LEU A 27 2.41 4.88 10.39
C LEU A 27 3.81 5.46 10.61
N GLU A 28 4.82 5.01 9.88
CA GLU A 28 6.16 5.57 9.91
C GLU A 28 6.17 7.05 9.50
N GLU A 29 5.46 7.41 8.44
CA GLU A 29 5.35 8.80 7.95
C GLU A 29 4.78 9.76 9.01
N LYS A 30 3.93 9.24 9.90
CA LYS A 30 3.34 10.00 11.02
C LYS A 30 4.15 9.89 12.31
N ASN A 31 5.34 9.27 12.28
CA ASN A 31 6.15 8.95 13.46
C ASN A 31 5.38 8.14 14.53
N ASN A 32 4.45 7.31 14.11
CA ASN A 32 3.72 6.41 14.99
C ASN A 32 4.42 5.05 15.07
N GLU A 33 4.42 4.49 16.28
CA GLU A 33 4.94 3.13 16.50
C GLU A 33 4.13 2.09 15.73
N ILE A 34 4.83 1.17 15.05
CA ILE A 34 4.22 0.02 14.39
C ILE A 34 4.09 -1.10 15.40
N SER A 35 2.89 -1.37 15.83
CA SER A 35 2.59 -2.44 16.78
C SER A 35 1.36 -3.26 16.37
N VAL A 36 1.26 -4.49 16.90
CA VAL A 36 0.09 -5.33 16.70
C VAL A 36 -1.19 -4.61 17.12
N THR A 37 -1.13 -3.84 18.19
CA THR A 37 -2.29 -3.10 18.70
C THR A 37 -2.67 -1.95 17.78
N ALA A 38 -1.70 -1.18 17.26
CA ALA A 38 -1.95 -0.10 16.32
C ALA A 38 -2.57 -0.63 15.02
N LEU A 39 -2.00 -1.69 14.46
CA LEU A 39 -2.51 -2.33 13.24
C LEU A 39 -3.89 -2.97 13.43
N SER A 40 -4.14 -3.60 14.59
CA SER A 40 -5.46 -4.16 14.93
C SER A 40 -6.54 -3.08 14.93
N LYS A 41 -6.25 -1.91 15.48
CA LYS A 41 -7.15 -0.75 15.46
C LYS A 41 -7.31 -0.18 14.04
N TYR A 42 -6.22 -0.06 13.32
CA TYR A 42 -6.21 0.49 11.95
C TYR A 42 -7.09 -0.33 11.00
N PHE A 43 -6.91 -1.67 11.00
CA PHE A 43 -7.66 -2.58 10.13
C PHE A 43 -9.00 -3.05 10.73
N LYS A 44 -9.29 -2.72 11.99
CA LYS A 44 -10.49 -3.20 12.73
C LYS A 44 -10.61 -4.73 12.72
N VAL A 45 -9.49 -5.42 12.94
CA VAL A 45 -9.38 -6.88 13.01
C VAL A 45 -8.75 -7.32 14.34
N SER A 46 -8.82 -8.61 14.65
CA SER A 46 -8.24 -9.14 15.89
C SER A 46 -6.71 -9.06 15.91
N LYS A 47 -6.10 -8.96 17.09
CA LYS A 47 -4.63 -9.01 17.25
C LYS A 47 -4.03 -10.31 16.72
N SER A 48 -4.76 -11.43 16.80
CA SER A 48 -4.32 -12.71 16.25
C SER A 48 -4.25 -12.68 14.72
N THR A 49 -5.21 -12.04 14.07
CA THR A 49 -5.20 -11.82 12.61
C THR A 49 -3.97 -11.01 12.19
N VAL A 50 -3.70 -9.90 12.88
CA VAL A 50 -2.51 -9.06 12.64
C VAL A 50 -1.22 -9.87 12.86
N SER A 51 -1.10 -10.57 13.98
CA SER A 51 0.10 -11.37 14.29
C SER A 51 0.38 -12.43 13.22
N ASN A 52 -0.67 -13.06 12.70
CA ASN A 52 -0.54 -14.03 11.63
C ASN A 52 -0.07 -13.38 10.30
N MET A 53 -0.54 -12.18 10.00
CA MET A 53 -0.07 -11.44 8.82
C MET A 53 1.37 -10.99 8.99
N ILE A 54 1.77 -10.48 10.15
CA ILE A 54 3.16 -10.12 10.43
C ILE A 54 4.09 -11.33 10.23
N LYS A 55 3.74 -12.51 10.75
CA LYS A 55 4.52 -13.75 10.51
C LYS A 55 4.68 -14.06 9.02
N LYS A 56 3.64 -13.84 8.21
CA LYS A 56 3.73 -14.03 6.75
C LYS A 56 4.67 -13.01 6.11
N LEU A 57 4.59 -11.74 6.51
CA LEU A 57 5.45 -10.67 5.99
C LEU A 57 6.92 -10.87 6.40
N VAL A 58 7.18 -11.35 7.60
CA VAL A 58 8.53 -11.77 8.05
C VAL A 58 9.06 -12.90 7.20
N LYS A 59 8.26 -13.95 6.96
CA LYS A 59 8.65 -15.08 6.09
C LYS A 59 8.94 -14.64 4.65
N MET A 60 8.31 -13.56 4.19
CA MET A 60 8.54 -12.97 2.86
C MET A 60 9.75 -12.02 2.83
N GLY A 61 10.34 -11.71 3.97
CA GLY A 61 11.46 -10.78 4.08
C GLY A 61 11.09 -9.29 3.98
N PHE A 62 9.83 -8.93 4.14
CA PHE A 62 9.36 -7.54 4.10
C PHE A 62 9.36 -6.85 5.46
N VAL A 63 9.31 -7.64 6.51
CA VAL A 63 9.22 -7.17 7.90
C VAL A 63 10.20 -7.96 8.74
N GLU A 64 10.80 -7.29 9.72
CA GLU A 64 11.55 -7.92 10.79
C GLU A 64 10.95 -7.52 12.14
N THR A 65 11.00 -8.45 13.07
CA THR A 65 10.51 -8.26 14.43
C THR A 65 11.31 -9.11 15.39
N GLU A 66 11.57 -8.57 16.57
CA GLU A 66 12.15 -9.30 17.69
C GLU A 66 11.11 -9.35 18.83
N PRO A 67 11.18 -10.36 19.71
CA PRO A 67 10.32 -10.41 20.88
C PRO A 67 10.43 -9.11 21.70
N TYR A 68 9.29 -8.48 22.00
CA TYR A 68 9.17 -7.23 22.77
C TYR A 68 9.84 -5.99 22.13
N LYS A 69 10.18 -6.03 20.83
CA LYS A 69 10.70 -4.89 20.08
C LYS A 69 9.69 -4.43 19.02
N GLU A 70 9.98 -3.25 18.46
CA GLU A 70 9.20 -2.70 17.36
C GLU A 70 9.19 -3.63 16.14
N ILE A 71 8.11 -3.53 15.37
CA ILE A 71 7.99 -4.15 14.07
C ILE A 71 8.57 -3.17 13.06
N LEU A 72 9.56 -3.60 12.27
CA LEU A 72 10.25 -2.75 11.32
C LEU A 72 10.09 -3.28 9.90
N LEU A 73 10.00 -2.36 8.94
CA LEU A 73 10.13 -2.71 7.52
C LEU A 73 11.60 -2.97 7.18
N THR A 74 11.87 -4.06 6.47
CA THR A 74 13.15 -4.27 5.80
C THR A 74 13.30 -3.33 4.61
N ASP A 75 14.49 -3.22 4.01
CA ASP A 75 14.66 -2.44 2.78
C ASP A 75 13.75 -2.93 1.64
N ALA A 76 13.55 -4.25 1.51
CA ALA A 76 12.61 -4.82 0.56
C ALA A 76 11.16 -4.44 0.90
N GLY A 77 10.78 -4.46 2.17
CA GLY A 77 9.47 -4.02 2.64
C GLY A 77 9.22 -2.54 2.39
N LYS A 78 10.20 -1.69 2.68
CA LYS A 78 10.14 -0.24 2.40
C LYS A 78 9.97 0.04 0.92
N LYS A 79 10.76 -0.62 0.07
CA LYS A 79 10.66 -0.47 -1.39
C LYS A 79 9.26 -0.83 -1.88
N LYS A 80 8.70 -1.94 -1.41
CA LYS A 80 7.34 -2.36 -1.81
C LYS A 80 6.27 -1.42 -1.26
N ALA A 81 6.40 -0.96 -0.02
CA ALA A 81 5.49 0.01 0.58
C ALA A 81 5.49 1.34 -0.18
N VAL A 82 6.67 1.86 -0.54
CA VAL A 82 6.84 3.07 -1.35
C VAL A 82 6.19 2.92 -2.72
N GLU A 83 6.34 1.77 -3.37
CA GLU A 83 5.69 1.50 -4.66
C GLU A 83 4.17 1.61 -4.54
N ILE A 84 3.57 0.95 -3.55
CA ILE A 84 2.11 0.94 -3.37
C ILE A 84 1.58 2.34 -3.03
N ILE A 85 2.23 3.05 -2.10
CA ILE A 85 1.80 4.39 -1.72
C ILE A 85 1.94 5.40 -2.87
N SER A 86 2.99 5.24 -3.70
CA SER A 86 3.16 6.04 -4.90
C SER A 86 2.04 5.80 -5.91
N LYS A 87 1.68 4.54 -6.16
CA LYS A 87 0.54 4.18 -7.01
C LYS A 87 -0.76 4.80 -6.51
N HIS A 88 -1.06 4.64 -5.22
CA HIS A 88 -2.25 5.19 -4.59
C HIS A 88 -2.38 6.70 -4.81
N ARG A 89 -1.36 7.45 -4.40
CA ARG A 89 -1.34 8.91 -4.49
C ARG A 89 -1.35 9.42 -5.93
N LEU A 90 -0.70 8.68 -6.85
CA LEU A 90 -0.71 8.99 -8.28
C LEU A 90 -2.11 8.82 -8.89
N ILE A 91 -2.81 7.74 -8.51
CA ILE A 91 -4.18 7.49 -8.96
C ILE A 91 -5.12 8.59 -8.47
N GLU A 92 -5.08 8.94 -7.17
CA GLU A 92 -5.91 10.02 -6.62
C GLU A 92 -5.71 11.32 -7.40
N LEU A 93 -4.45 11.70 -7.66
CA LEU A 93 -4.14 12.90 -8.42
C LEU A 93 -4.66 12.84 -9.87
N TYR A 94 -4.53 11.68 -10.52
CA TYR A 94 -5.03 11.48 -11.87
C TYR A 94 -6.56 11.58 -11.95
N LEU A 95 -7.25 10.97 -11.00
CA LEU A 95 -8.71 11.03 -10.92
C LEU A 95 -9.23 12.45 -10.75
N VAL A 96 -8.62 13.23 -9.87
CA VAL A 96 -9.00 14.65 -9.69
C VAL A 96 -8.65 15.48 -10.92
N ASN A 97 -7.40 15.43 -11.39
CA ASN A 97 -6.90 16.37 -12.40
C ASN A 97 -7.34 16.04 -13.83
N LYS A 98 -7.61 14.78 -14.14
CA LYS A 98 -7.90 14.33 -15.52
C LYS A 98 -9.30 13.79 -15.70
N MET A 99 -9.93 13.32 -14.64
CA MET A 99 -11.26 12.75 -14.70
C MET A 99 -12.32 13.60 -13.95
N ASN A 100 -11.90 14.68 -13.28
CA ASN A 100 -12.74 15.61 -12.53
C ASN A 100 -13.59 14.94 -11.43
N PHE A 101 -13.03 13.92 -10.77
CA PHE A 101 -13.62 13.36 -9.58
C PHE A 101 -13.48 14.32 -8.39
N GLU A 102 -14.45 14.31 -7.50
CA GLU A 102 -14.36 15.05 -6.25
C GLU A 102 -13.37 14.42 -5.27
N LEU A 103 -12.82 15.23 -4.38
CA LEU A 103 -11.74 14.82 -3.49
C LEU A 103 -12.12 13.68 -2.53
N ASP A 104 -13.39 13.59 -2.16
CA ASP A 104 -13.93 12.56 -1.27
C ASP A 104 -14.24 11.23 -1.97
N GLU A 105 -14.28 11.22 -3.31
CA GLU A 105 -14.56 10.02 -4.11
C GLU A 105 -13.30 9.21 -4.47
N VAL A 106 -12.14 9.87 -4.56
CA VAL A 106 -10.94 9.29 -5.20
C VAL A 106 -10.27 8.21 -4.36
N HIS A 107 -10.40 8.26 -3.04
CA HIS A 107 -9.72 7.33 -2.14
C HIS A 107 -10.16 5.88 -2.35
N GLU A 108 -11.47 5.64 -2.40
CA GLU A 108 -12.01 4.28 -2.60
C GLU A 108 -11.63 3.71 -3.97
N ILE A 109 -11.66 4.55 -5.01
CA ILE A 109 -11.27 4.14 -6.37
C ILE A 109 -9.76 3.80 -6.41
N ALA A 110 -8.92 4.62 -5.75
CA ALA A 110 -7.49 4.36 -5.68
C ALA A 110 -7.18 3.04 -4.95
N GLU A 111 -7.89 2.72 -3.86
CA GLU A 111 -7.77 1.44 -3.14
C GLU A 111 -8.05 0.22 -4.03
N GLU A 112 -8.92 0.34 -5.02
CA GLU A 112 -9.22 -0.75 -5.95
C GLU A 112 -8.16 -0.90 -7.05
N ILE A 113 -7.63 0.22 -7.55
CA ILE A 113 -6.75 0.27 -8.74
C ILE A 113 -5.26 0.07 -8.35
N GLU A 114 -4.82 0.47 -7.17
CA GLU A 114 -3.41 0.48 -6.77
C GLU A 114 -2.72 -0.89 -6.83
N HIS A 115 -3.49 -1.98 -6.82
CA HIS A 115 -2.99 -3.35 -6.87
C HIS A 115 -2.75 -3.90 -8.29
N ILE A 116 -2.93 -3.07 -9.31
CA ILE A 116 -2.57 -3.42 -10.68
C ILE A 116 -1.04 -3.56 -10.77
N GLU A 117 -0.57 -4.69 -11.31
CA GLU A 117 0.88 -4.98 -11.44
C GLU A 117 1.49 -4.42 -12.74
N ASN A 118 0.68 -3.85 -13.65
CA ASN A 118 1.17 -3.35 -14.93
C ASN A 118 1.92 -2.02 -14.74
N SER A 119 3.25 -2.07 -14.86
CA SER A 119 4.13 -0.90 -14.73
C SER A 119 3.88 0.18 -15.80
N ASP A 120 3.58 -0.21 -17.04
CA ASP A 120 3.31 0.74 -18.12
C ASP A 120 2.09 1.60 -17.84
N PHE A 121 1.07 1.05 -17.17
CA PHE A 121 -0.11 1.78 -16.77
C PHE A 121 0.26 2.97 -15.85
N PHE A 122 1.07 2.73 -14.84
CA PHE A 122 1.49 3.78 -13.90
C PHE A 122 2.52 4.74 -14.49
N ASN A 123 3.43 4.25 -15.34
CA ASN A 123 4.39 5.10 -16.02
C ASN A 123 3.68 6.09 -16.96
N ARG A 124 2.70 5.65 -17.75
CA ARG A 124 1.88 6.53 -18.59
C ARG A 124 1.05 7.52 -17.79
N MET A 125 0.48 7.09 -16.67
CA MET A 125 -0.23 7.98 -15.76
C MET A 125 0.70 9.07 -15.23
N ARG A 126 1.93 8.71 -14.86
CA ARG A 126 2.97 9.66 -14.44
C ARG A 126 3.34 10.64 -15.54
N GLU A 127 3.53 10.17 -16.76
CA GLU A 127 3.81 11.03 -17.93
C GLU A 127 2.68 12.06 -18.17
N ILE A 128 1.43 11.64 -18.08
CA ILE A 128 0.26 12.52 -18.24
C ILE A 128 0.18 13.58 -17.15
N LEU A 129 0.59 13.26 -15.92
CA LEU A 129 0.60 14.18 -14.78
C LEU A 129 1.84 15.08 -14.73
N GLY A 130 2.89 14.76 -15.49
CA GLY A 130 4.13 15.52 -15.52
C GLY A 130 4.87 15.51 -14.18
N ASP A 131 5.44 16.67 -13.80
CA ASP A 131 6.26 16.83 -12.59
C ASP A 131 5.45 16.96 -11.28
N ALA A 132 4.23 16.51 -11.26
CA ALA A 132 3.40 16.54 -10.07
C ALA A 132 3.99 15.68 -8.94
N ASN A 133 4.27 16.30 -7.80
CA ASN A 133 4.94 15.67 -6.67
C ASN A 133 4.04 15.50 -5.44
N LEU A 134 2.83 16.07 -5.47
CA LEU A 134 1.86 16.04 -4.39
C LEU A 134 0.55 15.42 -4.87
N ASP A 135 -0.06 14.63 -4.02
CA ASP A 135 -1.42 14.14 -4.21
C ASP A 135 -2.46 15.25 -3.93
N PRO A 136 -3.77 15.05 -4.19
CA PRO A 136 -4.79 16.06 -3.96
C PRO A 136 -4.94 16.48 -2.49
N HIS A 137 -4.44 15.68 -1.56
CA HIS A 137 -4.46 15.95 -0.11
C HIS A 137 -3.20 16.68 0.38
N GLY A 138 -2.23 16.93 -0.51
CA GLY A 138 -0.96 17.58 -0.19
C GLY A 138 0.13 16.64 0.30
N SER A 139 -0.04 15.33 0.22
CA SER A 139 0.99 14.36 0.58
C SER A 139 1.97 14.12 -0.58
N ILE A 140 3.24 13.92 -0.26
CA ILE A 140 4.28 13.66 -1.26
C ILE A 140 3.99 12.34 -2.01
N ILE A 141 4.03 12.38 -3.34
CA ILE A 141 4.02 11.18 -4.18
C ILE A 141 5.47 10.71 -4.31
N PRO A 142 5.86 9.59 -3.67
CA PRO A 142 7.23 9.12 -3.74
C PRO A 142 7.65 8.81 -5.18
N LYS A 143 8.88 9.19 -5.56
CA LYS A 143 9.44 8.81 -6.85
C LYS A 143 9.90 7.36 -6.77
N THR A 144 9.35 6.51 -7.62
CA THR A 144 9.73 5.10 -7.73
C THR A 144 9.62 4.64 -9.18
N LYS A 145 10.25 3.51 -9.47
CA LYS A 145 10.03 2.76 -10.72
C LYS A 145 8.92 1.75 -10.43
N TYR A 146 7.92 1.72 -11.29
CA TYR A 146 6.81 0.77 -11.21
C TYR A 146 7.15 -0.54 -11.91
#